data_cf3d961f1e61a1b9a7db7782393ca73b
#
_entry.id   cf3d961f1e61a1b9a7db7782393ca73b
#
_cell.length_a   1.000
_cell.length_b   1.000
_cell.length_c   1.000
_cell.angle_alpha   90.00
_cell.angle_beta   90.00
_cell.angle_gamma   90.00
#
_symmetry.space_group_name_H-M   'P 1'
#
loop_
_entity.id
_entity.type
_entity.pdbx_description
1 polymer ?
#
loop_
_entity_poly.entity_id
_entity_poly.type
_entity_poly.pdbx_seq_one_letter_code
_entity_poly.pdbx_strand_id
1 'polypeptide(L)'
;MRCRWLRGVFWVAITGLIVCQNVGAESTTGTDKIVKEARETIEATKEYTVQQKEAIERKAQEEFAALQRQITELRGKVTKASDTTRAELQKSLNELEKKKGGVREQLDELKHTTDKKWQDVQDRMNSALHELKQSYQKLLSRMP
;
A
#
# COMPACT_ATOMS: atom_id res chain seq x y z
N MET A 1 39.98 -42.86 -14.28
CA MET A 1 40.56 -41.77 -15.10
C MET A 1 40.00 -40.46 -14.55
N ARG A 2 40.71 -39.85 -13.66
CA ARG A 2 41.67 -38.75 -13.72
C ARG A 2 41.22 -37.58 -14.62
N CYS A 3 40.81 -36.48 -13.95
CA CYS A 3 41.14 -35.06 -14.15
C CYS A 3 40.32 -34.29 -13.11
N ARG A 4 40.79 -33.91 -12.03
CA ARG A 4 41.74 -32.91 -11.49
C ARG A 4 41.92 -31.69 -12.37
N TRP A 5 41.28 -30.61 -12.01
CA TRP A 5 41.72 -29.22 -12.17
C TRP A 5 40.97 -28.41 -11.10
N LEU A 6 41.65 -28.03 -10.04
CA LEU A 6 42.46 -26.83 -9.74
C LEU A 6 41.63 -25.55 -9.76
N ARG A 7 41.31 -25.09 -8.52
CA ARG A 7 41.96 -23.93 -7.87
C ARG A 7 41.69 -22.61 -8.56
N GLY A 8 40.93 -21.78 -7.93
CA GLY A 8 40.85 -20.35 -8.12
C GLY A 8 40.26 -19.67 -6.89
N VAL A 9 41.05 -19.69 -5.81
CA VAL A 9 40.80 -18.88 -4.62
C VAL A 9 41.15 -17.44 -5.01
N PHE A 10 40.15 -16.59 -5.17
CA PHE A 10 40.38 -15.14 -5.22
C PHE A 10 39.88 -14.55 -3.90
N TRP A 11 40.80 -14.50 -2.97
CA TRP A 11 40.73 -13.62 -1.82
C TRP A 11 40.99 -12.20 -2.28
N VAL A 12 39.96 -11.39 -2.34
CA VAL A 12 40.13 -9.93 -2.34
C VAL A 12 39.93 -9.46 -0.90
N ALA A 13 41.03 -9.34 -0.22
CA ALA A 13 41.11 -8.61 1.03
C ALA A 13 40.96 -7.10 0.72
N ILE A 14 39.77 -6.59 0.93
CA ILE A 14 39.56 -5.15 1.03
C ILE A 14 39.87 -4.77 2.47
N THR A 15 41.06 -4.37 2.72
CA THR A 15 41.48 -3.63 3.90
C THR A 15 40.79 -2.26 3.86
N GLY A 16 39.60 -2.19 4.48
CA GLY A 16 38.95 -0.91 4.77
C GLY A 16 39.69 -0.20 5.87
N LEU A 17 40.38 0.86 5.47
CA LEU A 17 41.05 1.83 6.35
C LEU A 17 39.93 2.55 7.13
N ILE A 18 39.75 2.18 8.40
CA ILE A 18 38.97 2.95 9.34
C ILE A 18 39.79 4.19 9.69
N VAL A 19 39.52 5.27 9.00
CA VAL A 19 39.96 6.59 9.44
C VAL A 19 39.00 7.05 10.52
N CYS A 20 39.34 6.78 11.76
CA CYS A 20 38.75 7.49 12.89
C CYS A 20 39.28 8.95 12.79
N GLN A 21 38.53 9.81 12.13
CA GLN A 21 38.68 11.23 12.32
C GLN A 21 37.82 11.65 13.49
N ASN A 22 38.55 11.83 14.58
CA ASN A 22 38.12 12.53 15.76
C ASN A 22 37.83 13.97 15.36
N VAL A 23 36.60 14.34 15.05
CA VAL A 23 36.20 15.71 14.84
C VAL A 23 35.62 16.22 16.15
N GLY A 24 36.41 17.04 16.80
CA GLY A 24 36.08 17.76 18.01
C GLY A 24 34.74 18.50 17.87
N ALA A 25 34.03 18.48 18.97
CA ALA A 25 32.85 19.27 19.19
C ALA A 25 33.12 20.75 18.97
N GLU A 26 32.55 21.32 17.90
CA GLU A 26 32.22 22.74 17.89
C GLU A 26 31.24 23.07 16.77
N SER A 27 30.19 23.63 17.21
CA SER A 27 29.15 24.44 16.58
C SER A 27 27.79 23.77 16.44
N THR A 28 26.92 24.14 17.38
CA THR A 28 25.48 23.96 17.39
C THR A 28 24.74 24.50 16.15
N THR A 29 25.39 25.19 15.25
CA THR A 29 24.85 25.74 14.01
C THR A 29 24.88 24.73 12.85
N GLY A 30 25.67 23.68 12.94
CA GLY A 30 25.75 22.64 11.90
C GLY A 30 24.67 21.57 12.01
N THR A 31 24.20 21.29 13.23
CA THR A 31 23.18 20.27 13.48
C THR A 31 21.81 20.65 12.96
N ASP A 32 21.43 21.93 13.09
CA ASP A 32 20.13 22.41 12.60
C ASP A 32 20.07 22.39 11.08
N LYS A 33 21.17 22.66 10.40
CA LYS A 33 21.25 22.61 8.96
C LYS A 33 21.21 21.17 8.43
N ILE A 34 21.92 20.26 9.09
CA ILE A 34 21.92 18.83 8.75
C ILE A 34 20.52 18.20 8.99
N VAL A 35 19.87 18.58 10.09
CA VAL A 35 18.51 18.11 10.38
C VAL A 35 17.50 18.67 9.38
N LYS A 36 17.67 19.92 8.95
CA LYS A 36 16.82 20.53 7.94
C LYS A 36 17.03 19.88 6.56
N GLU A 37 18.27 19.68 6.13
CA GLU A 37 18.60 18.99 4.88
C GLU A 37 18.17 17.52 4.92
N ALA A 38 18.30 16.83 6.05
CA ALA A 38 17.79 15.46 6.23
C ALA A 38 16.27 15.41 6.17
N ARG A 39 15.54 16.41 6.71
CA ARG A 39 14.08 16.51 6.58
C ARG A 39 13.67 16.81 5.15
N GLU A 40 14.33 17.72 4.46
CA GLU A 40 14.07 18.00 3.05
C GLU A 40 14.34 16.77 2.17
N THR A 41 15.39 15.99 2.46
CA THR A 41 15.69 14.74 1.76
C THR A 41 14.67 13.65 2.05
N ILE A 42 14.14 13.56 3.29
CA ILE A 42 13.07 12.62 3.67
C ILE A 42 11.73 13.02 3.05
N GLU A 43 11.46 14.32 2.93
CA GLU A 43 10.27 14.81 2.24
C GLU A 43 10.38 14.63 0.71
N ALA A 44 11.56 14.84 0.12
CA ALA A 44 11.82 14.58 -1.30
C ALA A 44 11.72 13.08 -1.66
N THR A 45 12.09 12.18 -0.76
CA THR A 45 11.90 10.71 -0.96
C THR A 45 10.45 10.26 -0.84
N LYS A 46 9.54 11.11 -0.36
CA LYS A 46 8.09 10.84 -0.34
C LYS A 46 7.39 11.28 -1.61
N GLU A 47 8.03 12.02 -2.48
CA GLU A 47 7.46 12.35 -3.79
C GLU A 47 7.51 11.12 -4.70
N TYR A 48 6.38 10.48 -4.83
CA TYR A 48 6.20 9.41 -5.80
C TYR A 48 6.36 9.97 -7.22
N THR A 49 7.14 9.28 -8.05
CA THR A 49 7.19 9.60 -9.47
C THR A 49 5.82 9.42 -10.12
N VAL A 50 5.56 10.09 -11.23
CA VAL A 50 4.31 9.94 -12.00
C VAL A 50 4.05 8.46 -12.31
N GLN A 51 5.08 7.71 -12.69
CA GLN A 51 4.97 6.27 -12.99
C GLN A 51 4.57 5.45 -11.76
N GLN A 52 5.10 5.77 -10.58
CA GLN A 52 4.72 5.09 -9.34
C GLN A 52 3.27 5.40 -8.96
N LYS A 53 2.82 6.64 -9.13
CA LYS A 53 1.42 7.05 -8.89
C LYS A 53 0.47 6.29 -9.80
N GLU A 54 0.76 6.23 -11.09
CA GLU A 54 -0.03 5.49 -12.07
C GLU A 54 -0.07 3.98 -11.77
N ALA A 55 1.05 3.39 -11.34
CA ALA A 55 1.10 1.99 -10.96
C ALA A 55 0.24 1.69 -9.72
N ILE A 56 0.27 2.55 -8.72
CA ILE A 56 -0.53 2.43 -7.49
C ILE A 56 -2.02 2.61 -7.82
N GLU A 57 -2.36 3.60 -8.63
CA GLU A 57 -3.74 3.84 -9.07
C GLU A 57 -4.30 2.63 -9.83
N ARG A 58 -3.54 2.10 -10.79
CA ARG A 58 -3.92 0.92 -11.56
C ARG A 58 -4.16 -0.28 -10.66
N LYS A 59 -3.24 -0.55 -9.73
CA LYS A 59 -3.38 -1.64 -8.77
C LYS A 59 -4.62 -1.49 -7.90
N ALA A 60 -4.90 -0.30 -7.41
CA ALA A 60 -6.10 -0.01 -6.62
C ALA A 60 -7.38 -0.21 -7.44
N GLN A 61 -7.40 0.21 -8.70
CA GLN A 61 -8.52 -0.02 -9.61
C GLN A 61 -8.75 -1.51 -9.88
N GLU A 62 -7.69 -2.30 -10.07
CA GLU A 62 -7.77 -3.74 -10.27
C GLU A 62 -8.32 -4.45 -9.04
N GLU A 63 -7.84 -4.12 -7.84
CA GLU A 63 -8.36 -4.65 -6.58
C GLU A 63 -9.82 -4.28 -6.38
N PHE A 64 -10.19 -3.05 -6.66
CA PHE A 64 -11.57 -2.60 -6.56
C PHE A 64 -12.48 -3.32 -7.55
N ALA A 65 -12.05 -3.49 -8.80
CA ALA A 65 -12.80 -4.22 -9.81
C ALA A 65 -13.01 -5.70 -9.42
N ALA A 66 -11.99 -6.34 -8.83
CA ALA A 66 -12.11 -7.69 -8.31
C ALA A 66 -13.13 -7.77 -7.16
N LEU A 67 -13.08 -6.85 -6.21
CA LEU A 67 -14.05 -6.75 -5.11
C LEU A 67 -15.47 -6.49 -5.62
N GLN A 68 -15.65 -5.64 -6.63
CA GLN A 68 -16.96 -5.41 -7.24
C GLN A 68 -17.58 -6.68 -7.81
N ARG A 69 -16.79 -7.51 -8.51
CA ARG A 69 -17.26 -8.79 -9.03
C ARG A 69 -17.67 -9.74 -7.90
N GLN A 70 -16.84 -9.84 -6.86
CA GLN A 70 -17.10 -10.67 -5.70
C GLN A 70 -18.36 -10.21 -4.93
N ILE A 71 -18.57 -8.91 -4.79
CA ILE A 71 -19.77 -8.32 -4.16
C ILE A 71 -21.01 -8.62 -5.00
N THR A 72 -20.93 -8.53 -6.32
CA THR A 72 -22.04 -8.86 -7.23
C THR A 72 -22.41 -10.35 -7.13
N GLU A 73 -21.43 -11.23 -7.07
CA GLU A 73 -21.64 -12.66 -6.87
C GLU A 73 -22.29 -12.94 -5.49
N LEU A 74 -21.76 -12.32 -4.44
CA LEU A 74 -22.31 -12.45 -3.08
C LEU A 74 -23.75 -11.96 -3.00
N ARG A 75 -24.08 -10.86 -3.67
CA ARG A 75 -25.45 -10.36 -3.79
C ARG A 75 -26.37 -11.40 -4.43
N GLY A 76 -25.92 -12.07 -5.49
CA GLY A 76 -26.66 -13.15 -6.12
C GLY A 76 -26.91 -14.32 -5.17
N LYS A 77 -25.95 -14.67 -4.34
CA LYS A 77 -26.10 -15.71 -3.32
C LYS A 77 -27.09 -15.30 -2.23
N VAL A 78 -27.01 -14.07 -1.74
CA VAL A 78 -27.98 -13.53 -0.74
C VAL A 78 -29.40 -13.55 -1.29
N THR A 79 -29.60 -13.21 -2.54
CA THR A 79 -30.93 -13.22 -3.18
C THR A 79 -31.52 -14.62 -3.25
N LYS A 80 -30.70 -15.66 -3.35
CA LYS A 80 -31.12 -17.07 -3.40
C LYS A 80 -31.27 -17.72 -2.02
N ALA A 81 -30.87 -17.03 -0.96
CA ALA A 81 -30.98 -17.52 0.40
C ALA A 81 -32.45 -17.55 0.86
N SER A 82 -32.75 -18.27 1.95
CA SER A 82 -34.05 -18.26 2.60
C SER A 82 -34.47 -16.85 3.03
N ASP A 83 -35.75 -16.59 3.15
CA ASP A 83 -36.26 -15.24 3.46
C ASP A 83 -35.72 -14.69 4.78
N THR A 84 -35.59 -15.52 5.81
CA THR A 84 -35.03 -15.15 7.10
C THR A 84 -33.55 -14.77 6.95
N THR A 85 -32.74 -15.61 6.31
CA THR A 85 -31.30 -15.37 6.07
C THR A 85 -31.11 -14.14 5.17
N ARG A 86 -31.97 -13.99 4.16
CA ARG A 86 -31.94 -12.82 3.28
C ARG A 86 -32.14 -11.51 4.03
N ALA A 87 -33.15 -11.47 4.92
CA ALA A 87 -33.44 -10.29 5.73
C ALA A 87 -32.25 -9.88 6.64
N GLU A 88 -31.62 -10.87 7.27
CA GLU A 88 -30.43 -10.63 8.12
C GLU A 88 -29.23 -10.13 7.32
N LEU A 89 -28.98 -10.71 6.15
CA LEU A 89 -27.82 -10.38 5.32
C LEU A 89 -28.03 -9.09 4.52
N GLN A 90 -29.26 -8.69 4.25
CA GLN A 90 -29.56 -7.52 3.45
C GLN A 90 -29.01 -6.23 4.05
N LYS A 91 -29.07 -6.08 5.36
CA LYS A 91 -28.49 -4.92 6.06
C LYS A 91 -26.98 -4.85 5.86
N SER A 92 -26.28 -5.97 6.05
CA SER A 92 -24.85 -6.05 5.85
C SER A 92 -24.45 -5.86 4.39
N LEU A 93 -25.26 -6.32 3.45
CA LEU A 93 -25.08 -6.08 2.03
C LEU A 93 -25.20 -4.59 1.67
N ASN A 94 -26.17 -3.90 2.24
CA ASN A 94 -26.36 -2.45 2.04
C ASN A 94 -25.18 -1.65 2.59
N GLU A 95 -24.64 -2.05 3.75
CA GLU A 95 -23.41 -1.45 4.30
C GLU A 95 -22.21 -1.68 3.39
N LEU A 96 -22.07 -2.86 2.83
CA LEU A 96 -21.03 -3.22 1.89
C LEU A 96 -21.11 -2.39 0.59
N GLU A 97 -22.30 -2.21 0.04
CA GLU A 97 -22.56 -1.36 -1.13
C GLU A 97 -22.23 0.10 -0.86
N LYS A 98 -22.55 0.61 0.33
CA LYS A 98 -22.18 1.96 0.76
C LYS A 98 -20.67 2.14 0.83
N LYS A 99 -19.93 1.20 1.43
CA LYS A 99 -18.48 1.21 1.48
C LYS A 99 -17.84 1.11 0.10
N LYS A 100 -18.42 0.34 -0.80
CA LYS A 100 -18.02 0.29 -2.21
C LYS A 100 -18.11 1.67 -2.88
N GLY A 101 -19.18 2.42 -2.62
CA GLY A 101 -19.31 3.79 -3.08
C GLY A 101 -18.19 4.71 -2.57
N GLY A 102 -17.86 4.60 -1.28
CA GLY A 102 -16.76 5.36 -0.66
C GLY A 102 -15.39 5.07 -1.28
N VAL A 103 -15.08 3.82 -1.61
CA VAL A 103 -13.84 3.45 -2.31
C VAL A 103 -13.79 4.09 -3.70
N ARG A 104 -14.91 4.09 -4.42
CA ARG A 104 -15.00 4.71 -5.74
C ARG A 104 -14.70 6.21 -5.68
N GLU A 105 -15.27 6.91 -4.69
CA GLU A 105 -15.00 8.34 -4.47
C GLU A 105 -13.52 8.60 -4.18
N GLN A 106 -12.87 7.76 -3.36
CA GLN A 106 -11.44 7.89 -3.07
C GLN A 106 -10.56 7.60 -4.30
N LEU A 107 -10.95 6.67 -5.15
CA LEU A 107 -10.26 6.43 -6.42
C LEU A 107 -10.38 7.61 -7.39
N ASP A 108 -11.56 8.23 -7.47
CA ASP A 108 -11.76 9.40 -8.30
C ASP A 108 -10.98 10.62 -7.74
N GLU A 109 -10.94 10.79 -6.42
CA GLU A 109 -10.15 11.83 -5.77
C GLU A 109 -8.64 11.62 -6.04
N LEU A 110 -8.16 10.37 -6.01
CA LEU A 110 -6.76 10.06 -6.26
C LEU A 110 -6.30 10.50 -7.66
N LYS A 111 -7.15 10.35 -8.67
CA LYS A 111 -6.87 10.77 -10.06
C LYS A 111 -6.71 12.28 -10.22
N HIS A 112 -7.40 13.05 -9.41
CA HIS A 112 -7.49 14.51 -9.55
C HIS A 112 -6.73 15.27 -8.46
N THR A 113 -6.09 14.54 -7.53
CA THR A 113 -5.40 15.16 -6.41
C THR A 113 -4.04 15.73 -6.80
N THR A 114 -3.62 16.78 -6.09
CA THR A 114 -2.28 17.37 -6.24
C THR A 114 -1.21 16.51 -5.57
N ASP A 115 0.03 16.69 -5.98
CA ASP A 115 1.18 15.95 -5.43
C ASP A 115 1.29 16.06 -3.90
N LYS A 116 1.01 17.23 -3.36
CA LYS A 116 1.04 17.50 -1.91
C LYS A 116 0.01 16.70 -1.11
N LYS A 117 -1.13 16.40 -1.69
CA LYS A 117 -2.23 15.66 -1.05
C LYS A 117 -2.30 14.19 -1.47
N TRP A 118 -1.49 13.81 -2.44
CA TRP A 118 -1.58 12.50 -3.04
C TRP A 118 -1.40 11.36 -2.04
N GLN A 119 -0.44 11.50 -1.11
CA GLN A 119 -0.20 10.48 -0.08
C GLN A 119 -1.39 10.35 0.87
N ASP A 120 -1.97 11.46 1.32
CA ASP A 120 -3.13 11.44 2.21
C ASP A 120 -4.34 10.76 1.55
N VAL A 121 -4.56 11.04 0.27
CA VAL A 121 -5.64 10.41 -0.51
C VAL A 121 -5.36 8.92 -0.73
N GLN A 122 -4.11 8.55 -1.02
CA GLN A 122 -3.68 7.16 -1.14
C GLN A 122 -3.93 6.38 0.16
N ASP A 123 -3.57 6.94 1.31
CA ASP A 123 -3.76 6.29 2.61
C ASP A 123 -5.24 6.11 2.92
N ARG A 124 -6.08 7.10 2.63
CA ARG A 124 -7.55 7.01 2.77
C ARG A 124 -8.14 5.95 1.84
N MET A 125 -7.69 5.90 0.59
CA MET A 125 -8.11 4.89 -0.38
C MET A 125 -7.71 3.48 0.09
N ASN A 126 -6.47 3.27 0.54
CA ASN A 126 -6.01 1.98 1.05
C ASN A 126 -6.84 1.54 2.27
N SER A 127 -7.15 2.46 3.18
CA SER A 127 -8.01 2.19 4.34
C SER A 127 -9.42 1.81 3.91
N ALA A 128 -10.00 2.53 2.95
CA ALA A 128 -11.33 2.27 2.43
C ALA A 128 -11.40 0.90 1.71
N LEU A 129 -10.38 0.53 0.91
CA LEU A 129 -10.26 -0.78 0.29
C LEU A 129 -10.15 -1.90 1.33
N HIS A 130 -9.36 -1.68 2.37
CA HIS A 130 -9.20 -2.64 3.45
C HIS A 130 -10.52 -2.88 4.22
N GLU A 131 -11.22 -1.81 4.56
CA GLU A 131 -12.52 -1.89 5.22
C GLU A 131 -13.58 -2.58 4.35
N LEU A 132 -13.59 -2.29 3.06
CA LEU A 132 -14.47 -2.95 2.10
C LEU A 132 -14.21 -4.46 2.05
N LYS A 133 -12.94 -4.85 1.98
CA LYS A 133 -12.50 -6.25 1.97
C LYS A 133 -12.88 -6.96 3.27
N GLN A 134 -12.65 -6.34 4.42
CA GLN A 134 -13.06 -6.90 5.71
C GLN A 134 -14.57 -7.07 5.82
N SER A 135 -15.35 -6.09 5.38
CA SER A 135 -16.81 -6.16 5.38
C SER A 135 -17.34 -7.25 4.45
N TYR A 136 -16.69 -7.43 3.30
CA TYR A 136 -16.98 -8.53 2.39
C TYR A 136 -16.71 -9.90 3.04
N GLN A 137 -15.54 -10.09 3.64
CA GLN A 137 -15.20 -11.34 4.32
C GLN A 137 -16.13 -11.65 5.49
N LYS A 138 -16.51 -10.62 6.26
CA LYS A 138 -17.45 -10.76 7.37
C LYS A 138 -18.85 -11.18 6.89
N LEU A 139 -19.30 -10.63 5.77
CA LEU A 139 -20.58 -11.03 5.17
C LEU A 139 -20.49 -12.44 4.62
N LEU A 140 -19.40 -12.78 3.93
CA LEU A 140 -19.17 -14.12 3.38
C LEU A 140 -19.16 -15.19 4.48
N SER A 141 -18.57 -14.92 5.66
CA SER A 141 -18.54 -15.86 6.79
C SER A 141 -19.90 -16.12 7.43
N ARG A 142 -20.90 -15.28 7.17
CA ARG A 142 -22.28 -15.43 7.64
C ARG A 142 -23.19 -16.16 6.64
N MET A 143 -22.64 -16.42 5.47
CA MET A 143 -23.37 -17.19 4.46
C MET A 143 -23.43 -18.66 4.87
N PRO A 144 -24.57 -19.34 4.71
CA PRO A 144 -24.70 -20.76 4.97
C PRO A 144 -23.86 -21.63 4.02
#